data_e68be5de5f244fcc042c651ad1c38f6a
#
_entry.id   e68be5de5f244fcc042c651ad1c38f6a
#
_cell.length_a   1.000
_cell.length_b   1.000
_cell.length_c   1.000
_cell.angle_alpha   90.00
_cell.angle_beta   90.00
_cell.angle_gamma   90.00
#
_symmetry.space_group_name_H-M   'P 1'
#
loop_
_entity.id
_entity.type
_entity.pdbx_description
1 polymer ?
#
loop_
_entity_poly.entity_id
_entity_poly.type
_entity_poly.pdbx_seq_one_letter_code
_entity_poly.pdbx_strand_id
1 'polypeptide(L)'
;MINFAIRKTLRIMGYTHYFQITDERARELMPKAAEIIKDIFKTFPEVSKGLKGGDGYNGEPFIDEEFIIFNGDAERNEDYETFYIDAYDMDFHFCKTARQPYDLAVCLCLIALKDTLKSRICFGCHRSAFTFSSDGYFMNHKNDNGEIVPAEKNWAKARRLYNKYCRMHDMKVPNYHEWNIDR
;
A
#
# COMPACT_ATOMS: atom_id res chain seq x y z
N MET A 1 17.75 4.31 35.77
CA MET A 1 18.10 4.66 34.37
C MET A 1 18.24 3.42 33.47
N ILE A 2 17.32 2.45 33.52
CA ILE A 2 17.41 1.18 32.73
C ILE A 2 16.19 1.00 31.78
N ASN A 3 15.26 1.96 31.75
CA ASN A 3 14.01 1.76 31.02
C ASN A 3 13.96 2.37 29.60
N PHE A 4 15.01 3.01 29.10
CA PHE A 4 15.01 3.62 27.77
C PHE A 4 15.52 2.68 26.65
N ALA A 5 16.40 1.74 27.00
CA ALA A 5 16.97 0.80 26.02
C ALA A 5 16.01 -0.34 25.65
N ILE A 6 15.15 -0.76 26.58
CA ILE A 6 14.23 -1.89 26.36
C ILE A 6 13.07 -1.50 25.42
N ARG A 7 12.67 -0.23 25.37
CA ARG A 7 11.61 0.23 24.45
C ARG A 7 12.05 0.30 22.98
N LYS A 8 13.34 0.35 22.70
CA LYS A 8 13.88 0.39 21.34
C LYS A 8 14.00 -1.01 20.72
N THR A 9 14.17 -2.04 21.52
CA THR A 9 14.37 -3.43 21.05
C THR A 9 13.05 -4.15 20.73
N LEU A 10 11.91 -3.71 21.29
CA LEU A 10 10.58 -4.27 20.99
C LEU A 10 9.92 -3.71 19.71
N ARG A 11 10.58 -2.78 19.01
CA ARG A 11 10.07 -2.20 17.75
C ARG A 11 10.50 -2.96 16.49
N ILE A 12 11.29 -4.01 16.59
CA ILE A 12 11.78 -4.80 15.45
C ILE A 12 11.02 -6.13 15.35
N MET A 13 9.73 -6.12 15.52
CA MET A 13 8.90 -7.16 14.91
C MET A 13 8.45 -6.61 13.55
N GLY A 14 8.94 -7.24 12.50
CA GLY A 14 8.75 -6.78 11.14
C GLY A 14 7.27 -6.58 10.81
N TYR A 15 7.00 -5.56 10.01
CA TYR A 15 5.70 -5.30 9.43
C TYR A 15 5.87 -5.27 7.93
N THR A 16 5.25 -6.21 7.26
CA THR A 16 5.47 -6.51 5.84
C THR A 16 4.14 -6.47 5.09
N HIS A 17 4.19 -5.94 3.88
CA HIS A 17 3.14 -6.07 2.88
C HIS A 17 3.58 -7.08 1.84
N TYR A 18 2.65 -7.90 1.39
CA TYR A 18 2.84 -8.92 0.36
C TYR A 18 1.91 -8.59 -0.80
N PHE A 19 2.39 -8.72 -2.05
CA PHE A 19 1.58 -8.38 -3.21
C PHE A 19 2.05 -9.13 -4.47
N GLN A 20 1.15 -9.21 -5.44
CA GLN A 20 1.39 -9.89 -6.71
C GLN A 20 0.47 -9.33 -7.79
N ILE A 21 1.01 -9.12 -8.99
CA ILE A 21 0.23 -8.99 -10.22
C ILE A 21 -0.14 -10.42 -10.68
N THR A 22 -1.42 -10.70 -10.83
CA THR A 22 -1.94 -12.05 -11.11
C THR A 22 -2.49 -12.22 -12.53
N ASP A 23 -2.44 -11.14 -13.34
CA ASP A 23 -2.95 -11.14 -14.70
C ASP A 23 -2.16 -10.11 -15.53
N GLU A 24 -1.61 -10.54 -16.67
CA GLU A 24 -0.80 -9.69 -17.57
C GLU A 24 -1.53 -8.44 -18.08
N ARG A 25 -2.86 -8.43 -18.05
CA ARG A 25 -3.66 -7.24 -18.37
C ARG A 25 -3.55 -6.11 -17.37
N ALA A 26 -2.91 -6.33 -16.22
CA ALA A 26 -2.51 -5.25 -15.32
C ALA A 26 -1.73 -4.16 -16.05
N ARG A 27 -0.91 -4.54 -17.06
CA ARG A 27 -0.11 -3.62 -17.89
C ARG A 27 -0.97 -2.54 -18.56
N GLU A 28 -2.14 -2.93 -19.08
CA GLU A 28 -3.04 -1.99 -19.77
C GLU A 28 -3.65 -0.96 -18.81
N LEU A 29 -3.77 -1.30 -17.52
CA LEU A 29 -4.37 -0.48 -16.49
C LEU A 29 -3.33 0.24 -15.62
N MET A 30 -2.07 -0.14 -15.71
CA MET A 30 -0.99 0.43 -14.91
C MET A 30 -0.82 1.93 -15.14
N PRO A 31 -0.91 2.48 -16.38
CA PRO A 31 -0.86 3.92 -16.60
C PRO A 31 -1.92 4.67 -15.79
N LYS A 32 -3.14 4.12 -15.72
CA LYS A 32 -4.22 4.71 -14.93
C LYS A 32 -3.98 4.64 -13.43
N ALA A 33 -3.43 3.52 -12.95
CA ALA A 33 -3.06 3.37 -11.53
C ALA A 33 -1.95 4.36 -11.14
N ALA A 34 -0.93 4.51 -11.97
CA ALA A 34 0.17 5.46 -11.77
C ALA A 34 -0.33 6.91 -11.74
N GLU A 35 -1.23 7.30 -12.65
CA GLU A 35 -1.87 8.62 -12.64
C GLU A 35 -2.61 8.88 -11.32
N ILE A 36 -3.43 7.93 -10.87
CA ILE A 36 -4.18 8.04 -9.61
C ILE A 36 -3.22 8.17 -8.42
N ILE A 37 -2.15 7.38 -8.37
CA ILE A 37 -1.18 7.42 -7.28
C ILE A 37 -0.43 8.76 -7.24
N LYS A 38 0.02 9.27 -8.39
CA LYS A 38 0.63 10.60 -8.49
C LYS A 38 -0.32 11.70 -7.99
N ASP A 39 -1.57 11.63 -8.39
CA ASP A 39 -2.57 12.62 -8.00
C ASP A 39 -2.94 12.52 -6.51
N ILE A 40 -3.00 11.32 -5.94
CA ILE A 40 -3.13 11.09 -4.50
C ILE A 40 -1.96 11.75 -3.73
N PHE A 41 -0.73 11.55 -4.17
CA PHE A 41 0.46 12.13 -3.53
C PHE A 41 0.46 13.65 -3.59
N LYS A 42 -0.03 14.23 -4.69
CA LYS A 42 -0.22 15.67 -4.84
C LYS A 42 -1.37 16.20 -3.98
N THR A 43 -2.49 15.46 -3.91
CA THR A 43 -3.70 15.87 -3.18
C THR A 43 -3.50 15.78 -1.66
N PHE A 44 -2.71 14.81 -1.20
CA PHE A 44 -2.42 14.56 0.20
C PHE A 44 -0.90 14.60 0.48
N PRO A 45 -0.30 15.80 0.54
CA PRO A 45 1.16 15.93 0.70
C PRO A 45 1.71 15.25 1.96
N GLU A 46 0.89 15.04 2.97
CA GLU A 46 1.26 14.30 4.18
C GLU A 46 1.56 12.82 3.94
N VAL A 47 1.12 12.27 2.80
CA VAL A 47 1.40 10.88 2.39
C VAL A 47 2.77 10.78 1.74
N SER A 48 3.10 11.73 0.86
CA SER A 48 4.34 11.73 0.08
C SER A 48 5.50 12.46 0.76
N LYS A 49 5.23 13.16 1.88
CA LYS A 49 6.27 13.89 2.62
C LYS A 49 7.35 12.94 3.13
N GLY A 50 8.59 13.20 2.71
CA GLY A 50 9.76 12.41 3.12
C GLY A 50 9.94 11.11 2.33
N LEU A 51 9.15 10.89 1.27
CA LEU A 51 9.45 9.83 0.32
C LEU A 51 10.72 10.20 -0.47
N LYS A 52 11.50 9.18 -0.78
CA LYS A 52 12.72 9.24 -1.58
C LYS A 52 12.66 8.24 -2.73
N GLY A 53 13.62 8.31 -3.63
CA GLY A 53 13.86 7.24 -4.60
C GLY A 53 14.13 5.89 -3.93
N GLY A 54 14.27 4.84 -4.71
CA GLY A 54 14.36 3.47 -4.20
C GLY A 54 15.51 3.21 -3.22
N ASP A 55 16.60 3.97 -3.31
CA ASP A 55 17.74 3.86 -2.39
C ASP A 55 17.53 4.53 -1.01
N GLY A 56 16.44 5.29 -0.85
CA GLY A 56 16.11 6.00 0.38
C GLY A 56 16.93 7.28 0.63
N TYR A 57 17.92 7.58 -0.21
CA TYR A 57 18.80 8.76 -0.05
C TYR A 57 18.52 9.84 -1.05
N ASN A 58 18.38 9.49 -2.32
CA ASN A 58 18.37 10.43 -3.43
C ASN A 58 17.08 10.37 -4.23
N GLY A 59 16.79 11.46 -4.91
CA GLY A 59 15.69 11.57 -5.86
C GLY A 59 14.32 11.56 -5.23
N GLU A 60 13.34 11.72 -6.09
CA GLU A 60 11.92 11.65 -5.78
C GLU A 60 11.38 10.23 -6.07
N PRO A 61 10.20 9.87 -5.55
CA PRO A 61 9.51 8.66 -5.98
C PRO A 61 9.43 8.56 -7.50
N PHE A 62 9.82 7.42 -8.05
CA PHE A 62 9.67 7.13 -9.47
C PHE A 62 8.35 6.41 -9.70
N ILE A 63 7.44 7.05 -10.42
CA ILE A 63 6.12 6.51 -10.70
C ILE A 63 5.79 6.82 -12.15
N ASP A 64 5.64 5.78 -12.98
CA ASP A 64 5.23 5.90 -14.37
C ASP A 64 4.27 4.77 -14.78
N GLU A 65 4.09 4.54 -16.07
CA GLU A 65 3.20 3.52 -16.60
C GLU A 65 3.71 2.08 -16.40
N GLU A 66 5.00 1.91 -16.08
CA GLU A 66 5.62 0.59 -15.91
C GLU A 66 6.02 0.34 -14.45
N PHE A 67 6.49 1.38 -13.74
CA PHE A 67 7.10 1.23 -12.42
C PHE A 67 6.51 2.15 -11.36
N ILE A 68 6.47 1.64 -10.13
CA ILE A 68 6.26 2.45 -8.93
C ILE A 68 7.37 2.10 -7.95
N ILE A 69 8.28 3.06 -7.70
CA ILE A 69 9.49 2.83 -6.91
C ILE A 69 9.69 3.98 -5.92
N PHE A 70 9.73 3.68 -4.64
CA PHE A 70 10.08 4.65 -3.59
C PHE A 70 10.49 3.96 -2.29
N ASN A 71 11.08 4.75 -1.40
CA ASN A 71 11.41 4.36 -0.03
C ASN A 71 11.14 5.53 0.92
N GLY A 72 11.37 5.32 2.21
CA GLY A 72 11.45 6.40 3.19
C GLY A 72 12.79 7.13 3.14
N ASP A 73 12.96 8.10 4.03
CA ASP A 73 14.17 8.93 4.13
C ASP A 73 15.25 8.25 4.99
N ALA A 74 16.27 7.68 4.34
CA ALA A 74 17.36 6.99 4.99
C ALA A 74 18.23 7.91 5.87
N GLU A 75 18.36 9.20 5.52
CA GLU A 75 19.11 10.17 6.34
C GLU A 75 18.43 10.39 7.69
N ARG A 76 17.11 10.16 7.75
CA ARG A 76 16.32 10.26 8.99
C ARG A 76 16.11 8.91 9.69
N ASN A 77 16.63 7.81 9.15
CA ASN A 77 16.34 6.45 9.57
C ASN A 77 14.82 6.14 9.49
N GLU A 78 14.15 6.66 8.49
CA GLU A 78 12.72 6.47 8.21
C GLU A 78 12.48 5.55 7.00
N ASP A 79 13.55 4.98 6.42
CA ASP A 79 13.55 3.96 5.37
C ASP A 79 13.49 2.53 5.93
N TYR A 80 13.23 1.60 5.03
CA TYR A 80 13.47 0.16 5.22
C TYR A 80 13.62 -0.53 3.87
N GLU A 81 12.73 -1.46 3.47
CA GLU A 81 12.76 -2.05 2.14
C GLU A 81 12.08 -1.13 1.11
N THR A 82 12.66 -1.06 -0.08
CA THR A 82 12.08 -0.33 -1.22
C THR A 82 10.73 -0.92 -1.61
N PHE A 83 9.72 -0.06 -1.71
CA PHE A 83 8.48 -0.42 -2.39
C PHE A 83 8.72 -0.38 -3.90
N TYR A 84 8.54 -1.52 -4.54
CA TYR A 84 8.83 -1.73 -5.95
C TYR A 84 7.68 -2.50 -6.62
N ILE A 85 7.10 -1.91 -7.65
CA ILE A 85 6.14 -2.54 -8.55
C ILE A 85 6.69 -2.42 -9.97
N ASP A 86 6.69 -3.53 -10.69
CA ASP A 86 6.95 -3.62 -12.12
C ASP A 86 5.70 -4.19 -12.79
N ALA A 87 5.13 -3.48 -13.77
CA ALA A 87 3.92 -3.88 -14.48
C ALA A 87 4.08 -5.21 -15.26
N TYR A 88 5.31 -5.62 -15.52
CA TYR A 88 5.63 -6.84 -16.27
C TYR A 88 6.01 -8.03 -15.39
N ASP A 89 6.23 -7.78 -14.10
CA ASP A 89 6.61 -8.82 -13.16
C ASP A 89 5.36 -9.38 -12.46
N MET A 90 5.13 -10.66 -12.67
CA MET A 90 4.03 -11.42 -12.09
C MET A 90 4.46 -12.29 -10.90
N ASP A 91 5.70 -12.19 -10.46
CA ASP A 91 6.19 -12.90 -9.32
C ASP A 91 5.60 -12.35 -8.01
N PHE A 92 5.72 -13.13 -6.96
CA PHE A 92 5.32 -12.73 -5.63
C PHE A 92 6.35 -11.79 -5.02
N HIS A 93 5.89 -10.63 -4.57
CA HIS A 93 6.71 -9.59 -3.95
C HIS A 93 6.31 -9.30 -2.52
N PHE A 94 7.22 -8.70 -1.80
CA PHE A 94 6.96 -8.16 -0.48
C PHE A 94 7.74 -6.86 -0.25
N CYS A 95 7.26 -6.05 0.69
CA CYS A 95 7.93 -4.85 1.16
C CYS A 95 7.79 -4.77 2.67
N LYS A 96 8.88 -4.94 3.37
CA LYS A 96 8.93 -4.78 4.81
C LYS A 96 9.14 -3.31 5.13
N THR A 97 8.09 -2.66 5.58
CA THR A 97 8.14 -1.23 5.94
C THR A 97 8.52 -1.00 7.39
N ALA A 98 8.43 -2.03 8.23
CA ALA A 98 8.65 -1.96 9.68
C ALA A 98 7.87 -0.81 10.35
N ARG A 99 6.73 -0.40 9.78
CA ARG A 99 5.89 0.74 10.19
C ARG A 99 6.61 2.09 10.14
N GLN A 100 7.63 2.23 9.30
CA GLN A 100 8.28 3.51 9.03
C GLN A 100 7.26 4.51 8.43
N PRO A 101 7.54 5.81 8.45
CA PRO A 101 6.60 6.83 7.97
C PRO A 101 6.05 6.62 6.56
N TYR A 102 6.86 6.06 5.63
CA TYR A 102 6.44 5.77 4.26
C TYR A 102 5.43 4.62 4.12
N ASP A 103 5.19 3.84 5.18
CA ASP A 103 4.20 2.75 5.21
C ASP A 103 2.80 3.20 4.79
N LEU A 104 2.43 4.43 5.14
CA LEU A 104 1.14 5.00 4.71
C LEU A 104 1.05 5.14 3.18
N ALA A 105 2.14 5.53 2.53
CA ALA A 105 2.20 5.63 1.08
C ALA A 105 2.10 4.25 0.44
N VAL A 106 2.78 3.25 0.99
CA VAL A 106 2.67 1.84 0.54
C VAL A 106 1.23 1.36 0.65
N CYS A 107 0.57 1.54 1.80
CA CYS A 107 -0.84 1.17 1.99
C CYS A 107 -1.76 1.82 0.94
N LEU A 108 -1.57 3.11 0.65
CA LEU A 108 -2.37 3.82 -0.35
C LEU A 108 -2.12 3.33 -1.77
N CYS A 109 -0.86 3.07 -2.14
CA CYS A 109 -0.52 2.49 -3.44
C CYS A 109 -1.18 1.12 -3.62
N LEU A 110 -1.11 0.24 -2.63
CA LEU A 110 -1.73 -1.08 -2.68
C LEU A 110 -3.26 -1.01 -2.84
N ILE A 111 -3.91 -0.05 -2.18
CA ILE A 111 -5.36 0.19 -2.35
C ILE A 111 -5.65 0.68 -3.77
N ALA A 112 -4.91 1.68 -4.27
CA ALA A 112 -5.11 2.24 -5.60
C ALA A 112 -4.89 1.20 -6.70
N LEU A 113 -3.83 0.38 -6.59
CA LEU A 113 -3.55 -0.74 -7.50
C LEU A 113 -4.70 -1.76 -7.47
N LYS A 114 -5.13 -2.20 -6.29
CA LYS A 114 -6.23 -3.17 -6.15
C LYS A 114 -7.54 -2.67 -6.74
N ASP A 115 -7.84 -1.38 -6.58
CA ASP A 115 -9.07 -0.79 -7.11
C ASP A 115 -9.01 -0.57 -8.64
N THR A 116 -7.83 -0.23 -9.16
CA THR A 116 -7.65 0.10 -10.58
C THR A 116 -7.41 -1.15 -11.42
N LEU A 117 -6.56 -2.08 -10.97
CA LEU A 117 -6.17 -3.28 -11.70
C LEU A 117 -7.25 -4.38 -11.61
N LYS A 118 -8.48 -4.05 -11.96
CA LYS A 118 -9.60 -4.99 -11.97
C LYS A 118 -9.63 -5.77 -13.28
N SER A 119 -9.57 -7.08 -13.18
CA SER A 119 -9.77 -7.96 -14.33
C SER A 119 -11.24 -7.93 -14.78
N ARG A 120 -11.48 -7.62 -16.05
CA ARG A 120 -12.81 -7.71 -16.69
C ARG A 120 -13.09 -9.09 -17.31
N ILE A 121 -12.36 -10.15 -16.93
CA ILE A 121 -12.26 -11.39 -17.70
C ILE A 121 -13.51 -12.25 -17.68
N CYS A 122 -14.40 -12.06 -16.74
CA CYS A 122 -15.51 -12.98 -16.58
C CYS A 122 -16.80 -12.21 -16.33
N PHE A 123 -17.82 -12.49 -17.12
CA PHE A 123 -19.20 -12.10 -16.79
C PHE A 123 -19.51 -12.71 -15.40
N GLY A 124 -19.55 -11.88 -14.35
CA GLY A 124 -19.88 -12.30 -13.00
C GLY A 124 -18.74 -12.71 -12.08
N CYS A 125 -17.47 -12.72 -12.52
CA CYS A 125 -16.33 -12.91 -11.61
C CYS A 125 -15.51 -11.63 -11.50
N HIS A 126 -15.48 -11.03 -10.32
CA HIS A 126 -14.64 -9.88 -9.98
C HIS A 126 -13.22 -10.33 -9.58
N ARG A 127 -12.50 -11.01 -10.48
CA ARG A 127 -11.08 -11.29 -10.24
C ARG A 127 -10.28 -10.00 -10.42
N SER A 128 -9.54 -9.61 -9.40
CA SER A 128 -8.58 -8.52 -9.52
C SER A 128 -7.31 -9.05 -10.19
N ALA A 129 -6.72 -8.25 -11.08
CA ALA A 129 -5.41 -8.51 -11.64
C ALA A 129 -4.26 -8.22 -10.65
N PHE A 130 -4.59 -7.82 -9.42
CA PHE A 130 -3.65 -7.51 -8.36
C PHE A 130 -4.17 -8.03 -7.02
N THR A 131 -3.31 -8.66 -6.24
CA THR A 131 -3.61 -9.12 -4.88
C THR A 131 -2.59 -8.57 -3.90
N PHE A 132 -3.02 -8.35 -2.66
CA PHE A 132 -2.13 -8.01 -1.57
C PHE A 132 -2.65 -8.56 -0.23
N SER A 133 -1.75 -8.67 0.73
CA SER A 133 -2.01 -8.93 2.14
C SER A 133 -0.96 -8.23 3.00
N SER A 134 -1.06 -8.30 4.30
CA SER A 134 -0.04 -7.74 5.20
C SER A 134 -0.05 -8.43 6.58
N ASP A 135 1.00 -8.20 7.36
CA ASP A 135 1.08 -8.67 8.74
C ASP A 135 0.04 -8.03 9.67
N GLY A 136 -0.55 -6.90 9.25
CA GLY A 136 -1.58 -6.18 9.99
C GLY A 136 -2.95 -6.28 9.33
N TYR A 137 -4.00 -6.16 10.14
CA TYR A 137 -5.36 -6.27 9.65
C TYR A 137 -5.77 -5.07 8.79
N PHE A 138 -6.19 -5.37 7.57
CA PHE A 138 -6.71 -4.37 6.64
C PHE A 138 -8.04 -3.75 7.11
N MET A 139 -8.91 -4.57 7.70
CA MET A 139 -10.23 -4.18 8.19
C MET A 139 -10.37 -4.53 9.68
N ASN A 140 -11.33 -3.88 10.37
CA ASN A 140 -11.75 -4.39 11.67
C ASN A 140 -12.29 -5.81 11.51
N HIS A 141 -11.92 -6.71 12.40
CA HIS A 141 -12.41 -8.09 12.40
C HIS A 141 -12.79 -8.53 13.82
N LYS A 142 -13.50 -9.63 13.93
CA LYS A 142 -13.78 -10.25 15.22
C LYS A 142 -12.79 -11.39 15.45
N ASN A 143 -12.18 -11.41 16.63
CA ASN A 143 -11.36 -12.52 17.07
C ASN A 143 -12.23 -13.73 17.49
N ASP A 144 -11.59 -14.83 17.85
CA ASP A 144 -12.28 -16.06 18.29
C ASP A 144 -13.16 -15.86 19.54
N ASN A 145 -12.87 -14.86 20.35
CA ASN A 145 -13.66 -14.48 21.52
C ASN A 145 -14.84 -13.53 21.19
N GLY A 146 -15.01 -13.17 19.91
CA GLY A 146 -16.04 -12.24 19.44
C GLY A 146 -15.73 -10.76 19.68
N GLU A 147 -14.52 -10.43 20.14
CA GLU A 147 -14.09 -9.05 20.37
C GLU A 147 -13.66 -8.38 19.06
N ILE A 148 -13.95 -7.09 18.91
CA ILE A 148 -13.54 -6.33 17.73
C ILE A 148 -12.06 -5.97 17.85
N VAL A 149 -11.26 -6.52 16.94
CA VAL A 149 -9.86 -6.11 16.73
C VAL A 149 -9.83 -5.06 15.65
N PRO A 150 -9.30 -3.85 15.93
CA PRO A 150 -9.28 -2.77 14.96
C PRO A 150 -8.30 -3.03 13.83
N ALA A 151 -8.60 -2.45 12.67
CA ALA A 151 -7.65 -2.38 11.56
C ALA A 151 -6.34 -1.69 11.99
N GLU A 152 -5.24 -2.08 11.38
CA GLU A 152 -3.95 -1.40 11.55
C GLU A 152 -4.08 0.10 11.20
N LYS A 153 -3.40 0.96 11.97
CA LYS A 153 -3.57 2.42 11.90
C LYS A 153 -3.38 2.99 10.49
N ASN A 154 -2.33 2.54 9.77
CA ASN A 154 -2.05 3.05 8.43
C ASN A 154 -3.06 2.53 7.40
N TRP A 155 -3.53 1.29 7.51
CA TRP A 155 -4.62 0.79 6.68
C TRP A 155 -5.92 1.58 6.89
N ALA A 156 -6.29 1.85 8.14
CA ALA A 156 -7.48 2.65 8.45
C ALA A 156 -7.36 4.10 7.90
N LYS A 157 -6.16 4.70 7.98
CA LYS A 157 -5.89 6.03 7.44
C LYS A 157 -5.87 6.01 5.90
N ALA A 158 -5.21 5.05 5.28
CA ALA A 158 -5.14 4.90 3.83
C ALA A 158 -6.53 4.76 3.20
N ARG A 159 -7.39 3.88 3.75
CA ARG A 159 -8.78 3.73 3.27
C ARG A 159 -9.58 5.04 3.38
N ARG A 160 -9.43 5.79 4.47
CA ARG A 160 -10.12 7.09 4.63
C ARG A 160 -9.66 8.12 3.58
N LEU A 161 -8.35 8.20 3.32
CA LEU A 161 -7.79 9.10 2.32
C LEU A 161 -8.21 8.69 0.91
N TYR A 162 -8.14 7.40 0.58
CA TYR A 162 -8.59 6.89 -0.72
C TYR A 162 -10.09 7.14 -0.95
N ASN A 163 -10.94 6.90 0.06
CA ASN A 163 -12.36 7.20 -0.02
C ASN A 163 -12.64 8.70 -0.21
N LYS A 164 -11.84 9.55 0.43
CA LYS A 164 -11.92 11.01 0.23
C LYS A 164 -11.52 11.37 -1.20
N TYR A 165 -10.42 10.79 -1.70
CA TYR A 165 -9.98 10.97 -3.07
C TYR A 165 -11.06 10.56 -4.08
N CYS A 166 -11.64 9.37 -3.93
CA CYS A 166 -12.71 8.90 -4.81
C CYS A 166 -13.90 9.90 -4.87
N ARG A 167 -14.33 10.43 -3.72
CA ARG A 167 -15.44 11.41 -3.67
C ARG A 167 -15.08 12.73 -4.33
N MET A 168 -13.82 13.19 -4.24
CA MET A 168 -13.36 14.42 -4.87
C MET A 168 -13.31 14.33 -6.40
N HIS A 169 -13.17 13.11 -6.94
CA HIS A 169 -13.04 12.83 -8.37
C HIS A 169 -14.25 12.09 -8.96
N ASP A 170 -15.39 12.09 -8.26
CA ASP A 170 -16.63 11.41 -8.68
C ASP A 170 -16.42 9.92 -8.99
N MET A 171 -15.43 9.29 -8.37
CA MET A 171 -15.14 7.87 -8.48
C MET A 171 -15.98 7.07 -7.49
N LYS A 172 -16.35 5.85 -7.87
CA LYS A 172 -17.02 4.93 -6.95
C LYS A 172 -16.08 4.53 -5.81
N VAL A 173 -16.51 4.77 -4.58
CA VAL A 173 -15.79 4.29 -3.39
C VAL A 173 -15.82 2.76 -3.35
N PRO A 174 -14.66 2.09 -3.16
CA PRO A 174 -14.60 0.63 -3.12
C PRO A 174 -15.43 0.02 -1.99
N ASN A 175 -16.03 -1.13 -2.25
CA ASN A 175 -16.52 -2.01 -1.20
C ASN A 175 -15.41 -2.95 -0.75
N TYR A 176 -14.68 -2.56 0.27
CA TYR A 176 -13.51 -3.32 0.76
C TYR A 176 -13.85 -4.71 1.29
N HIS A 177 -15.11 -4.99 1.66
CA HIS A 177 -15.55 -6.32 2.08
C HIS A 177 -15.54 -7.35 0.93
N GLU A 178 -15.59 -6.87 -0.32
CA GLU A 178 -15.53 -7.73 -1.50
C GLU A 178 -14.09 -8.07 -1.93
N TRP A 179 -13.08 -7.50 -1.28
CA TRP A 179 -11.71 -7.62 -1.75
C TRP A 179 -10.99 -8.91 -1.36
N ASN A 180 -11.55 -9.70 -0.45
CA ASN A 180 -10.95 -10.96 0.06
C ASN A 180 -9.46 -10.79 0.40
N ILE A 181 -9.15 -9.79 1.21
CA ILE A 181 -7.78 -9.54 1.68
C ILE A 181 -7.60 -10.38 2.94
N ASP A 182 -6.75 -11.39 2.83
CA ASP A 182 -6.33 -12.22 3.96
C ASP A 182 -5.36 -11.40 4.83
N ARG A 183 -5.79 -11.14 6.09
CA ARG A 183 -5.17 -10.32 7.14
C ARG A 183 -4.71 -8.95 6.73
#